data_5eeffd111e83cff98a43b0463d312983
#
_entry.id   5eeffd111e83cff98a43b0463d312983
#
_cell.length_a   1.000
_cell.length_b   1.000
_cell.length_c   1.000
_cell.angle_alpha   90.00
_cell.angle_beta   90.00
_cell.angle_gamma   90.00
#
_symmetry.space_group_name_H-M   'P 1'
#
loop_
_entity.id
_entity.type
_entity.pdbx_description
1 polymer ?
#
loop_
_entity_poly.entity_id
_entity_poly.type
_entity_poly.pdbx_seq_one_letter_code
_entity_poly.pdbx_strand_id
1 'polypeptide(L)'
;MANLEKKDRIAKLHKEVDSKVLVKITSSRGHDELMLSPADALTRVQSEVNDRKKWLYLDAMHKDPNTLTTDDIMEAYDILLTNALAGG
;
A
#
# COMPACT_ATOMS: atom_id res chain seq x y z
N MET A 1 -0.53 -34.41 -2.58
CA MET A 1 -0.16 -33.44 -3.59
C MET A 1 -1.27 -32.46 -3.83
N ALA A 2 -2.44 -32.93 -4.23
CA ALA A 2 -3.59 -32.05 -4.44
C ALA A 2 -3.95 -31.26 -3.18
N ASN A 3 -3.80 -31.87 -2.01
CA ASN A 3 -4.11 -31.20 -0.76
C ASN A 3 -3.16 -30.03 -0.48
N LEU A 4 -1.92 -30.18 -0.87
CA LEU A 4 -0.93 -29.13 -0.66
C LEU A 4 -1.24 -27.93 -1.55
N GLU A 5 -1.55 -28.20 -2.80
CA GLU A 5 -1.94 -27.14 -3.73
C GLU A 5 -3.20 -26.43 -3.27
N LYS A 6 -4.15 -27.21 -2.74
CA LYS A 6 -5.39 -26.65 -2.22
C LYS A 6 -5.12 -25.75 -1.04
N LYS A 7 -4.21 -26.15 -0.16
CA LYS A 7 -3.84 -25.34 0.98
C LYS A 7 -3.20 -24.03 0.57
N ASP A 8 -2.29 -24.09 -0.40
CA ASP A 8 -1.65 -22.89 -0.89
C ASP A 8 -2.65 -21.96 -1.53
N ARG A 9 -3.58 -22.52 -2.28
CA ARG A 9 -4.61 -21.73 -2.94
C ARG A 9 -5.54 -21.07 -1.94
N ILE A 10 -5.93 -21.79 -0.91
CA ILE A 10 -6.79 -21.26 0.14
C ILE A 10 -6.05 -20.18 0.91
N ALA A 11 -4.80 -20.42 1.25
CA ALA A 11 -4.00 -19.43 1.95
C ALA A 11 -3.84 -18.16 1.13
N LYS A 12 -3.65 -18.32 -0.17
CA LYS A 12 -3.52 -17.17 -1.07
C LYS A 12 -4.83 -16.40 -1.16
N LEU A 13 -5.94 -17.12 -1.26
CA LEU A 13 -7.26 -16.48 -1.30
C LEU A 13 -7.53 -15.72 -0.02
N HIS A 14 -7.22 -16.31 1.13
CA HIS A 14 -7.38 -15.63 2.40
C HIS A 14 -6.51 -14.38 2.45
N LYS A 15 -5.30 -14.49 1.95
CA LYS A 15 -4.41 -13.34 1.91
C LYS A 15 -4.96 -12.23 1.02
N GLU A 16 -5.56 -12.59 -0.09
CA GLU A 16 -6.13 -11.61 -1.01
C GLU A 16 -7.42 -11.00 -0.48
N VAL A 17 -8.23 -11.79 0.22
CA VAL A 17 -9.53 -11.34 0.72
C VAL A 17 -9.42 -10.71 2.09
N ASP A 18 -8.70 -11.36 3.00
CA ASP A 18 -8.63 -10.93 4.38
C ASP A 18 -7.40 -10.10 4.71
N SER A 19 -6.35 -10.23 3.91
CA SER A 19 -5.13 -9.46 4.15
C SER A 19 -5.36 -8.01 3.83
N LYS A 20 -5.02 -7.20 4.78
CA LYS A 20 -5.01 -5.77 4.58
C LYS A 20 -3.59 -5.29 4.65
N VAL A 21 -3.31 -4.21 3.97
CA VAL A 21 -2.00 -3.61 4.01
C VAL A 21 -2.08 -2.36 4.87
N LEU A 22 -1.00 -2.11 5.57
CA LEU A 22 -0.92 -0.96 6.44
C LEU A 22 -0.34 0.21 5.64
N VAL A 23 -1.12 1.28 5.55
CA VAL A 23 -0.70 2.49 4.86
C VAL A 23 -0.47 3.56 5.91
N LYS A 24 0.74 4.06 5.99
CA LYS A 24 1.09 5.14 6.93
C LYS A 24 1.06 6.45 6.18
N ILE A 25 0.32 7.40 6.72
CA ILE A 25 0.18 8.72 6.11
C ILE A 25 0.63 9.76 7.12
N THR A 26 1.70 10.46 6.80
CA THR A 26 2.17 11.53 7.67
C THR A 26 1.55 12.86 7.27
N SER A 27 1.35 13.70 8.24
CA SER A 27 0.80 15.03 8.04
C SER A 27 1.37 15.96 9.09
N SER A 28 1.00 17.24 8.98
CA SER A 28 1.44 18.23 9.97
C SER A 28 0.93 17.93 11.37
N ARG A 29 -0.10 17.10 11.47
CA ARG A 29 -0.70 16.74 12.77
C ARG A 29 -0.17 15.44 13.32
N GLY A 30 0.81 14.82 12.66
CA GLY A 30 1.33 13.54 13.06
C GLY A 30 1.20 12.54 11.93
N HIS A 31 0.81 11.33 12.26
CA HIS A 31 0.62 10.31 11.23
C HIS A 31 -0.61 9.47 11.52
N ASP A 32 -1.19 8.95 10.46
CA ASP A 32 -2.30 8.01 10.52
C ASP A 32 -1.86 6.68 9.97
N GLU A 33 -2.44 5.63 10.48
CA GLU A 33 -2.21 4.29 9.98
C GLU A 33 -3.55 3.71 9.56
N LEU A 34 -3.63 3.29 8.32
CA LEU A 34 -4.87 2.74 7.76
C LEU A 34 -4.64 1.31 7.30
N MET A 35 -5.56 0.44 7.68
CA MET A 35 -5.55 -0.94 7.20
C MET A 35 -6.55 -1.03 6.06
N LEU A 36 -6.05 -1.23 4.86
CA LEU A 36 -6.86 -1.21 3.65
C LEU A 36 -6.62 -2.47 2.84
N SER A 37 -7.63 -2.87 2.07
CA SER A 37 -7.41 -3.91 1.07
C SER A 37 -6.40 -3.40 0.04
N PRO A 38 -5.69 -4.30 -0.66
CA PRO A 38 -4.71 -3.84 -1.65
C PRO A 38 -5.30 -2.90 -2.69
N ALA A 39 -6.51 -3.18 -3.15
CA ALA A 39 -7.16 -2.31 -4.15
C ALA A 39 -7.46 -0.93 -3.57
N ASP A 40 -8.00 -0.90 -2.35
CA ASP A 40 -8.29 0.37 -1.68
C ASP A 40 -7.01 1.12 -1.36
N ALA A 41 -5.98 0.40 -0.97
CA ALA A 41 -4.68 1.01 -0.68
C ALA A 41 -4.10 1.67 -1.92
N LEU A 42 -4.18 0.99 -3.05
CA LEU A 42 -3.68 1.55 -4.31
C LEU A 42 -4.46 2.82 -4.68
N THR A 43 -5.79 2.77 -4.56
CA THR A 43 -6.62 3.94 -4.82
C THR A 43 -6.26 5.08 -3.88
N ARG A 44 -6.04 4.77 -2.61
CA ARG A 44 -5.71 5.78 -1.62
C ARG A 44 -4.36 6.43 -1.89
N VAL A 45 -3.34 5.63 -2.20
CA VAL A 45 -2.02 6.21 -2.46
C VAL A 45 -2.04 7.06 -3.73
N GLN A 46 -2.79 6.65 -4.74
CA GLN A 46 -2.93 7.45 -5.94
C GLN A 46 -3.59 8.79 -5.64
N SER A 47 -4.65 8.76 -4.86
CA SER A 47 -5.36 9.97 -4.47
C SER A 47 -4.46 10.92 -3.65
N GLU A 48 -3.75 10.36 -2.67
CA GLU A 48 -2.90 11.19 -1.82
C GLU A 48 -1.77 11.85 -2.61
N VAL A 49 -1.19 11.14 -3.56
CA VAL A 49 -0.12 11.69 -4.38
C VAL A 49 -0.66 12.69 -5.39
N ASN A 50 -1.73 12.34 -6.08
CA ASN A 50 -2.24 13.17 -7.17
C ASN A 50 -2.99 14.41 -6.66
N ASP A 51 -3.78 14.23 -5.60
CA ASP A 51 -4.64 15.32 -5.10
C ASP A 51 -3.99 16.12 -3.99
N ARG A 52 -3.23 15.47 -3.12
CA ARG A 52 -2.64 16.11 -1.95
C ARG A 52 -1.14 16.32 -2.06
N LYS A 53 -0.56 15.94 -3.19
CA LYS A 53 0.86 16.15 -3.48
C LYS A 53 1.78 15.45 -2.49
N LYS A 54 1.36 14.31 -1.98
CA LYS A 54 2.22 13.54 -1.10
C LYS A 54 3.20 12.71 -1.91
N TRP A 55 4.26 12.27 -1.26
CA TRP A 55 5.25 11.39 -1.85
C TRP A 55 5.00 9.98 -1.30
N LEU A 56 5.07 9.00 -2.19
CA LEU A 56 4.88 7.61 -1.84
C LEU A 56 6.21 6.89 -1.77
N TYR A 57 6.41 6.17 -0.68
CA TYR A 57 7.58 5.30 -0.52
C TYR A 57 7.10 3.89 -0.24
N LEU A 58 7.59 2.95 -1.05
CA LEU A 58 7.42 1.53 -0.80
C LEU A 58 8.76 0.97 -0.39
N ASP A 59 8.81 0.39 0.82
CA ASP A 59 10.05 -0.17 1.35
C ASP A 59 11.21 0.83 1.29
N ALA A 60 10.89 2.06 1.65
CA ALA A 60 11.84 3.18 1.67
C ALA A 60 12.29 3.66 0.29
N MET A 61 11.64 3.19 -0.78
CA MET A 61 11.97 3.64 -2.13
C MET A 61 10.83 4.49 -2.69
N HIS A 62 11.17 5.66 -3.21
CA HIS A 62 10.19 6.55 -3.80
C HIS A 62 9.56 5.92 -5.06
N LYS A 63 8.25 5.91 -5.11
CA LYS A 63 7.52 5.29 -6.20
C LYS A 63 6.42 6.21 -6.71
N ASP A 64 6.08 6.02 -7.99
CA ASP A 64 4.96 6.71 -8.61
C ASP A 64 3.75 5.78 -8.51
N PRO A 65 2.72 6.14 -7.74
CA PRO A 65 1.58 5.25 -7.56
C PRO A 65 0.78 5.01 -8.84
N ASN A 66 0.92 5.88 -9.82
CA ASN A 66 0.19 5.73 -11.07
C ASN A 66 0.74 4.59 -11.93
N THR A 67 1.95 4.12 -11.63
CA THR A 67 2.57 3.00 -12.33
C THR A 67 2.51 1.70 -11.54
N LEU A 68 1.93 1.75 -10.35
CA LEU A 68 1.88 0.57 -9.48
C LEU A 68 0.63 -0.26 -9.73
N THR A 69 0.74 -1.53 -9.38
CA THR A 69 -0.39 -2.46 -9.40
C THR A 69 -0.73 -2.86 -7.98
N THR A 70 -1.86 -3.55 -7.82
CA THR A 70 -2.22 -4.09 -6.51
C THR A 70 -1.19 -5.10 -6.03
N ASP A 71 -0.55 -5.82 -6.95
CA ASP A 71 0.51 -6.76 -6.57
C ASP A 71 1.69 -6.03 -5.94
N ASP A 72 2.06 -4.90 -6.50
CA ASP A 72 3.14 -4.10 -5.92
C ASP A 72 2.81 -3.68 -4.49
N ILE A 73 1.56 -3.29 -4.26
CA ILE A 73 1.10 -2.91 -2.93
C ILE A 73 1.14 -4.11 -1.98
N MET A 74 0.69 -5.27 -2.45
CA MET A 74 0.67 -6.46 -1.63
C MET A 74 2.06 -6.95 -1.25
N GLU A 75 3.02 -6.77 -2.14
CA GLU A 75 4.39 -7.22 -1.90
C GLU A 75 5.20 -6.26 -1.03
N ALA A 76 4.72 -5.05 -0.87
CA ALA A 76 5.45 -4.06 -0.06
C ALA A 76 5.31 -4.38 1.42
N TYR A 77 6.42 -4.28 2.13
CA TYR A 77 6.43 -4.43 3.58
C TYR A 77 6.06 -3.14 4.26
N ASP A 78 6.36 -2.02 3.64
CA ASP A 78 6.15 -0.71 4.24
C ASP A 78 5.61 0.24 3.18
N ILE A 79 4.47 0.85 3.47
CA ILE A 79 3.84 1.82 2.58
C ILE A 79 3.73 3.13 3.34
N LEU A 80 4.43 4.14 2.87
CA LEU A 80 4.50 5.41 3.55
C LEU A 80 4.15 6.54 2.60
N LEU A 81 3.22 7.37 3.01
CA LEU A 81 2.87 8.61 2.32
C LEU A 81 3.32 9.77 3.19
N THR A 82 4.17 10.62 2.66
CA THR A 82 4.67 11.77 3.39
C THR A 82 4.34 13.04 2.64
N ASN A 83 4.37 14.15 3.34
CA ASN A 83 4.27 15.43 2.67
C ASN A 83 5.52 15.63 1.83
N ALA A 84 5.34 16.13 0.63
CA ALA A 84 6.48 16.57 -0.16
C ALA A 84 7.24 17.59 0.68
N LEU A 85 8.55 17.51 0.62
CA LEU A 85 9.38 18.43 1.40
C LEU A 85 9.22 19.82 0.84
N ALA A 86 8.25 20.53 1.36
CA ALA A 86 7.93 21.86 0.88
C ALA A 86 9.07 22.81 1.19
N GLY A 87 9.42 23.58 0.20
CA GLY A 87 10.52 24.50 0.39
C GLY A 87 11.85 23.80 0.45
N GLY A 88 11.82 22.60 0.15
CA GLY A 88 13.04 21.80 0.17
C GLY A 88 12.62 20.43 0.41
#